data_3509765c04aafe7d27497970a9dc115b
#
_entry.id   3509765c04aafe7d27497970a9dc115b
#
_cell.length_a   1.000
_cell.length_b   1.000
_cell.length_c   1.000
_cell.angle_alpha   90.00
_cell.angle_beta   90.00
_cell.angle_gamma   90.00
#
_symmetry.space_group_name_H-M   'P 1'
#
loop_
_entity.id
_entity.type
_entity.pdbx_description
1 polymer ?
#
loop_
_entity_poly.entity_id
_entity_poly.type
_entity_poly.pdbx_seq_one_letter_code
_entity_poly.pdbx_strand_id
1 'polypeptide(L)'
;FWDFWIMAFKDYDSKKVINYKIVSNENNTDYKNWVKELQEQWWVIRAIVCDWRKWLLWWFQDIPTQMCNFHQVAIIRRYITKKPILEANRELKSLTELLTKTDKESFSFWLWEWYEKHKDFLSEKVIWKDWKMHYLHNRTRSAYFSLKNNLQYLFVRYDNIWKIDIPNTTNWLEWVFGHIKAKVSLHRWLKKERKIKLILSLLYGKN
;
A
#
# COMPACT_ATOMS: atom_id res chain seq x y z
N PHE A 1 -5.98 -4.74 -16.09
CA PHE A 1 -6.50 -4.86 -17.45
C PHE A 1 -7.58 -5.94 -17.43
N TRP A 2 -8.58 -5.88 -18.28
CA TRP A 2 -9.84 -6.64 -18.14
C TRP A 2 -9.66 -8.18 -18.12
N ASP A 3 -8.62 -8.70 -18.82
CA ASP A 3 -8.40 -10.14 -19.00
C ASP A 3 -7.06 -10.65 -18.44
N PHE A 4 -6.25 -9.77 -17.84
CA PHE A 4 -4.93 -10.12 -17.31
C PHE A 4 -4.39 -9.02 -16.41
N TRP A 5 -3.42 -9.38 -15.58
CA TRP A 5 -2.69 -8.48 -14.71
C TRP A 5 -1.23 -8.39 -15.16
N ILE A 6 -0.62 -7.24 -14.93
CA ILE A 6 0.82 -7.07 -15.11
C ILE A 6 1.40 -6.72 -13.76
N MET A 7 2.24 -7.60 -13.28
CA MET A 7 3.11 -7.36 -12.14
C MET A 7 4.42 -6.77 -12.66
N ALA A 8 4.95 -5.75 -12.00
CA ALA A 8 6.22 -5.15 -12.37
C ALA A 8 7.08 -4.87 -11.14
N PHE A 9 8.36 -5.18 -11.22
CA PHE A 9 9.37 -4.73 -10.29
C PHE A 9 10.12 -3.54 -10.88
N LYS A 10 10.27 -2.53 -10.04
CA LYS A 10 11.04 -1.35 -10.36
C LYS A 10 12.20 -1.21 -9.39
N ASP A 11 13.36 -0.96 -9.93
CA ASP A 11 14.48 -0.54 -9.13
C ASP A 11 14.35 0.93 -8.74
N TYR A 12 14.60 1.23 -7.47
CA TYR A 12 14.44 2.58 -6.93
C TYR A 12 15.55 3.51 -7.40
N ASP A 13 16.78 3.03 -7.46
CA ASP A 13 17.95 3.85 -7.78
C ASP A 13 17.99 4.21 -9.27
N SER A 14 17.91 3.22 -10.17
CA SER A 14 17.91 3.44 -11.61
C SER A 14 16.61 4.01 -12.17
N LYS A 15 15.53 3.99 -11.37
CA LYS A 15 14.17 4.36 -11.78
C LYS A 15 13.59 3.50 -12.93
N LYS A 16 14.21 2.36 -13.24
CA LYS A 16 13.81 1.47 -14.34
C LYS A 16 12.96 0.31 -13.86
N VAL A 17 12.06 -0.13 -14.73
CA VAL A 17 11.37 -1.43 -14.56
C VAL A 17 12.38 -2.52 -14.90
N ILE A 18 12.77 -3.31 -13.90
CA ILE A 18 13.79 -4.37 -14.06
C ILE A 18 13.19 -5.66 -14.58
N ASN A 19 11.96 -5.94 -14.21
CA ASN A 19 11.27 -7.14 -14.64
C ASN A 19 9.76 -6.97 -14.58
N TYR A 20 9.02 -7.78 -15.36
CA TYR A 20 7.55 -7.84 -15.32
C TYR A 20 7.07 -9.29 -15.55
N LYS A 21 5.87 -9.58 -15.05
CA LYS A 21 5.14 -10.82 -15.34
C LYS A 21 3.70 -10.52 -15.71
N ILE A 22 3.18 -11.25 -16.68
CA ILE A 22 1.77 -11.24 -17.06
C ILE A 22 1.11 -12.44 -16.41
N VAL A 23 0.10 -12.19 -15.60
CA VAL A 23 -0.61 -13.20 -14.83
C VAL A 23 -2.11 -13.10 -15.08
N SER A 24 -2.83 -14.21 -14.98
CA SER A 24 -4.29 -14.22 -15.08
C SER A 24 -4.92 -13.60 -13.83
N ASN A 25 -4.37 -13.91 -12.66
CA ASN A 25 -4.77 -13.37 -11.37
C ASN A 25 -3.52 -13.03 -10.58
N GLU A 26 -3.59 -11.94 -9.84
CA GLU A 26 -2.53 -11.51 -8.96
C GLU A 26 -2.63 -12.26 -7.62
N ASN A 27 -1.62 -13.06 -7.28
CA ASN A 27 -1.55 -13.77 -6.01
C ASN A 27 -0.21 -13.53 -5.28
N ASN A 28 -0.20 -13.83 -3.98
CA ASN A 28 0.98 -13.57 -3.15
C ASN A 28 2.13 -14.54 -3.42
N THR A 29 1.81 -15.77 -3.83
CA THR A 29 2.81 -16.80 -4.15
C THR A 29 3.64 -16.39 -5.36
N ASP A 30 3.01 -15.74 -6.36
CA ASP A 30 3.71 -15.22 -7.53
C ASP A 30 4.77 -14.20 -7.16
N TYR A 31 4.46 -13.28 -6.23
CA TYR A 31 5.43 -12.30 -5.73
C TYR A 31 6.61 -12.96 -5.02
N LYS A 32 6.33 -13.94 -4.17
CA LYS A 32 7.39 -14.68 -3.45
C LYS A 32 8.32 -15.41 -4.39
N ASN A 33 7.75 -16.17 -5.32
CA ASN A 33 8.52 -16.92 -6.31
C ASN A 33 9.34 -15.97 -7.19
N TRP A 34 8.77 -14.85 -7.56
CA TRP A 34 9.43 -13.89 -8.41
C TRP A 34 10.60 -13.18 -7.71
N VAL A 35 10.47 -12.85 -6.42
CA VAL A 35 11.60 -12.32 -5.62
C VAL A 35 12.73 -13.35 -5.57
N LYS A 36 12.43 -14.64 -5.37
CA LYS A 36 13.43 -15.71 -5.40
C LYS A 36 14.12 -15.82 -6.77
N GLU A 37 13.35 -15.80 -7.86
CA GLU A 37 13.91 -15.81 -9.21
C GLU A 37 14.87 -14.64 -9.46
N LEU A 38 14.58 -13.45 -8.94
CA LEU A 38 15.48 -12.30 -9.04
C LEU A 38 16.77 -12.54 -8.24
N GLN A 39 16.67 -13.10 -7.03
CA GLN A 39 17.83 -13.44 -6.21
C GLN A 39 18.70 -14.53 -6.90
N GLU A 40 18.08 -15.53 -7.53
CA GLU A 40 18.79 -16.54 -8.33
C GLU A 40 19.50 -15.93 -9.55
N GLN A 41 19.01 -14.80 -10.08
CA GLN A 41 19.63 -14.00 -11.13
C GLN A 41 20.68 -13.01 -10.58
N TRP A 42 21.18 -13.23 -9.37
CA TRP A 42 22.20 -12.41 -8.71
C TRP A 42 21.77 -10.99 -8.32
N TRP A 43 20.45 -10.69 -8.32
CA TRP A 43 19.98 -9.42 -7.80
C TRP A 43 20.06 -9.39 -6.26
N VAL A 44 20.75 -8.40 -5.71
CA VAL A 44 20.77 -8.14 -4.27
C VAL A 44 19.61 -7.24 -3.92
N ILE A 45 18.55 -7.82 -3.34
CA ILE A 45 17.36 -7.08 -2.93
C ILE A 45 17.58 -6.55 -1.52
N ARG A 46 17.86 -5.25 -1.42
CA ARG A 46 18.16 -4.59 -0.14
C ARG A 46 16.93 -4.19 0.66
N ALA A 47 15.84 -3.86 -0.01
CA ALA A 47 14.55 -3.56 0.59
C ALA A 47 13.41 -3.74 -0.43
N ILE A 48 12.19 -3.91 0.08
CA ILE A 48 10.96 -4.00 -0.74
C ILE A 48 10.00 -2.92 -0.30
N VAL A 49 9.39 -2.21 -1.24
CA VAL A 49 8.26 -1.30 -0.99
C VAL A 49 7.06 -1.81 -1.76
N CYS A 50 5.97 -2.07 -1.07
CA CYS A 50 4.78 -2.66 -1.66
C CYS A 50 3.48 -2.05 -1.12
N ASP A 51 2.37 -2.32 -1.83
CA ASP A 51 1.03 -2.06 -1.36
C ASP A 51 0.69 -2.94 -0.15
N TRP A 52 -0.42 -2.61 0.51
CA TRP A 52 -0.86 -3.38 1.65
C TRP A 52 -1.36 -4.78 1.23
N ARG A 53 -0.47 -5.78 1.42
CA ARG A 53 -0.80 -7.21 1.36
C ARG A 53 -0.18 -7.88 2.58
N LYS A 54 -0.98 -8.14 3.62
CA LYS A 54 -0.53 -8.70 4.90
C LYS A 54 0.44 -9.86 4.74
N TRP A 55 0.11 -10.80 3.87
CA TRP A 55 0.93 -11.99 3.62
C TRP A 55 2.28 -11.68 2.97
N LEU A 56 2.32 -10.67 2.10
CA LEU A 56 3.55 -10.25 1.45
C LEU A 56 4.52 -9.62 2.47
N LEU A 57 4.01 -8.75 3.33
CA LEU A 57 4.77 -8.13 4.41
C LEU A 57 5.34 -9.16 5.39
N TRP A 58 4.58 -10.22 5.67
CA TRP A 58 5.02 -11.28 6.57
C TRP A 58 6.03 -12.24 5.94
N TRP A 59 5.98 -12.47 4.62
CA TRP A 59 6.85 -13.45 3.95
C TRP A 59 8.29 -12.98 3.75
N PHE A 60 8.55 -11.68 3.71
CA PHE A 60 9.88 -11.11 3.51
C PHE A 60 10.50 -10.63 4.82
N GLN A 61 10.48 -11.48 5.88
CA GLN A 61 11.03 -11.11 7.20
C GLN A 61 12.54 -10.81 7.15
N ASP A 62 13.26 -11.45 6.24
CA ASP A 62 14.72 -11.25 6.07
C ASP A 62 15.07 -10.03 5.23
N ILE A 63 14.08 -9.40 4.58
CA ILE A 63 14.26 -8.23 3.73
C ILE A 63 13.45 -7.07 4.32
N PRO A 64 14.07 -5.91 4.63
CA PRO A 64 13.34 -4.73 5.08
C PRO A 64 12.18 -4.41 4.13
N THR A 65 10.94 -4.56 4.61
CA THR A 65 9.74 -4.40 3.77
C THR A 65 8.90 -3.24 4.27
N GLN A 66 8.88 -2.17 3.49
CA GLN A 66 8.13 -0.94 3.73
C GLN A 66 6.75 -1.03 3.08
N MET A 67 5.71 -0.80 3.86
CA MET A 67 4.38 -0.57 3.31
C MET A 67 4.28 0.84 2.73
N CYS A 68 3.70 0.96 1.54
CA CYS A 68 3.46 2.25 0.92
C CYS A 68 2.54 3.14 1.78
N ASN A 69 3.06 4.26 2.25
CA ASN A 69 2.32 5.19 3.11
C ASN A 69 1.11 5.81 2.38
N PHE A 70 1.21 6.03 1.07
CA PHE A 70 0.08 6.52 0.27
C PHE A 70 -1.11 5.53 0.30
N HIS A 71 -0.83 4.23 0.17
CA HIS A 71 -1.87 3.19 0.27
C HIS A 71 -2.48 3.13 1.68
N GLN A 72 -1.68 3.30 2.73
CA GLN A 72 -2.23 3.38 4.10
C GLN A 72 -3.17 4.57 4.26
N VAL A 73 -2.79 5.75 3.77
CA VAL A 73 -3.67 6.94 3.75
C VAL A 73 -4.96 6.66 2.97
N ALA A 74 -4.87 5.99 1.82
CA ALA A 74 -6.04 5.63 1.02
C ALA A 74 -6.95 4.63 1.73
N ILE A 75 -6.39 3.67 2.49
CA ILE A 75 -7.15 2.73 3.34
C ILE A 75 -7.93 3.49 4.41
N ILE A 76 -7.27 4.40 5.14
CA ILE A 76 -7.93 5.20 6.18
C ILE A 76 -9.06 6.04 5.58
N ARG A 77 -8.82 6.72 4.45
CA ARG A 77 -9.84 7.51 3.74
C ARG A 77 -11.05 6.68 3.29
N ARG A 78 -10.90 5.40 3.01
CA ARG A 78 -12.03 4.49 2.74
C ARG A 78 -12.88 4.22 3.97
N TYR A 79 -12.26 4.14 5.15
CA TYR A 79 -12.99 3.95 6.40
C TYR A 79 -13.71 5.22 6.86
N ILE A 80 -13.01 6.36 6.92
CA ILE A 80 -13.50 7.59 7.54
C ILE A 80 -14.02 8.64 6.55
N THR A 81 -14.00 8.35 5.25
CA THR A 81 -14.38 9.24 4.13
C THR A 81 -13.40 10.40 3.86
N LYS A 82 -13.57 11.10 2.73
CA LYS A 82 -12.75 12.27 2.39
C LYS A 82 -13.08 13.52 3.21
N LYS A 83 -14.37 13.67 3.59
CA LYS A 83 -14.89 14.80 4.37
C LYS A 83 -15.61 14.25 5.61
N PRO A 84 -14.86 13.86 6.66
CA PRO A 84 -15.47 13.31 7.87
C PRO A 84 -16.19 14.38 8.67
N ILE A 85 -17.36 14.03 9.22
CA ILE A 85 -18.18 14.92 10.06
C ILE A 85 -17.78 14.75 11.53
N LEU A 86 -17.55 13.52 11.99
CA LEU A 86 -17.20 13.24 13.38
C LEU A 86 -15.82 13.78 13.73
N GLU A 87 -15.70 14.38 14.91
CA GLU A 87 -14.44 14.96 15.41
C GLU A 87 -13.30 13.92 15.41
N ALA A 88 -13.54 12.74 16.00
CA ALA A 88 -12.59 11.65 16.01
C ALA A 88 -12.05 11.30 14.61
N ASN A 89 -12.93 11.30 13.60
CA ASN A 89 -12.54 11.00 12.22
C ASN A 89 -11.75 12.16 11.58
N ARG A 90 -12.05 13.42 11.92
CA ARG A 90 -11.30 14.59 11.43
C ARG A 90 -9.87 14.58 11.97
N GLU A 91 -9.74 14.34 13.27
CA GLU A 91 -8.44 14.28 13.93
C GLU A 91 -7.61 13.09 13.41
N LEU A 92 -8.21 11.89 13.30
CA LEU A 92 -7.52 10.72 12.75
C LEU A 92 -7.08 10.93 11.30
N LYS A 93 -7.88 11.65 10.50
CA LYS A 93 -7.49 12.04 9.14
C LYS A 93 -6.28 12.97 9.16
N SER A 94 -6.30 14.01 9.97
CA SER A 94 -5.17 14.96 10.09
C SER A 94 -3.90 14.26 10.55
N LEU A 95 -4.01 13.37 11.54
CA LEU A 95 -2.90 12.54 11.98
C LEU A 95 -2.36 11.65 10.85
N THR A 96 -3.25 11.01 10.09
CA THR A 96 -2.85 10.15 8.96
C THR A 96 -2.10 10.93 7.87
N GLU A 97 -2.39 12.21 7.66
CA GLU A 97 -1.72 13.07 6.69
C GLU A 97 -0.28 13.43 7.11
N LEU A 98 0.06 13.25 8.38
CA LEU A 98 1.43 13.41 8.90
C LEU A 98 2.31 12.17 8.70
N LEU A 99 1.74 11.03 8.31
CA LEU A 99 2.44 9.74 8.20
C LEU A 99 3.72 9.79 7.36
N THR A 100 3.76 10.63 6.32
CA THR A 100 4.94 10.78 5.46
C THR A 100 5.93 11.83 5.92
N LYS A 101 5.62 12.56 6.99
CA LYS A 101 6.35 13.77 7.43
C LYS A 101 6.95 13.63 8.83
N THR A 102 6.68 12.52 9.50
CA THR A 102 7.07 12.29 10.89
C THR A 102 7.79 10.95 11.05
N ASP A 103 8.46 10.77 12.18
CA ASP A 103 9.07 9.52 12.60
C ASP A 103 8.08 8.60 13.31
N LYS A 104 8.51 7.36 13.59
CA LYS A 104 7.71 6.30 14.19
C LYS A 104 7.29 6.62 15.63
N GLU A 105 8.19 7.18 16.41
CA GLU A 105 7.95 7.45 17.83
C GLU A 105 6.90 8.54 17.99
N SER A 106 7.10 9.68 17.31
CA SER A 106 6.13 10.80 17.32
C SER A 106 4.76 10.36 16.81
N PHE A 107 4.72 9.61 15.70
CA PHE A 107 3.45 9.15 15.16
C PHE A 107 2.75 8.16 16.10
N SER A 108 3.50 7.24 16.71
CA SER A 108 2.95 6.26 17.66
C SER A 108 2.39 6.94 18.90
N PHE A 109 3.10 7.96 19.40
CA PHE A 109 2.64 8.78 20.54
C PHE A 109 1.33 9.50 20.21
N TRP A 110 1.25 10.22 19.09
CA TRP A 110 0.03 10.93 18.71
C TRP A 110 -1.13 9.99 18.41
N LEU A 111 -0.87 8.81 17.84
CA LEU A 111 -1.90 7.80 17.62
C LEU A 111 -2.41 7.22 18.93
N TRP A 112 -1.54 7.07 19.93
CA TRP A 112 -1.93 6.67 21.27
C TRP A 112 -2.73 7.76 21.98
N GLU A 113 -2.32 9.04 21.96
CA GLU A 113 -3.08 10.18 22.51
C GLU A 113 -4.48 10.25 21.90
N TRP A 114 -4.56 10.13 20.58
CA TRP A 114 -5.85 10.10 19.89
C TRP A 114 -6.73 8.94 20.40
N TYR A 115 -6.16 7.75 20.59
CA TYR A 115 -6.90 6.60 21.10
C TYR A 115 -7.40 6.83 22.52
N GLU A 116 -6.56 7.32 23.43
CA GLU A 116 -6.94 7.63 24.82
C GLU A 116 -8.07 8.67 24.88
N LYS A 117 -8.01 9.70 24.03
CA LYS A 117 -9.07 10.71 23.91
C LYS A 117 -10.40 10.12 23.45
N HIS A 118 -10.38 9.15 22.55
CA HIS A 118 -11.58 8.64 21.87
C HIS A 118 -11.94 7.20 22.25
N LYS A 119 -11.34 6.60 23.27
CA LYS A 119 -11.55 5.19 23.64
C LYS A 119 -12.99 4.86 23.99
N ASP A 120 -13.68 5.75 24.72
CA ASP A 120 -15.06 5.54 25.11
C ASP A 120 -15.97 5.57 23.87
N PHE A 121 -15.81 6.56 23.00
CA PHE A 121 -16.48 6.64 21.71
C PHE A 121 -16.24 5.38 20.85
N LEU A 122 -15.02 4.85 20.80
CA LEU A 122 -14.71 3.63 20.07
C LEU A 122 -15.28 2.35 20.70
N SER A 123 -15.60 2.39 21.99
CA SER A 123 -16.14 1.24 22.74
C SER A 123 -17.66 1.18 22.71
N GLU A 124 -18.34 2.22 22.26
CA GLU A 124 -19.78 2.27 22.14
C GLU A 124 -20.32 1.11 21.30
N LYS A 125 -21.33 0.43 21.85
CA LYS A 125 -21.96 -0.73 21.22
C LYS A 125 -23.45 -0.51 21.08
N VAL A 126 -24.02 -1.13 20.06
CA VAL A 126 -25.45 -1.12 19.77
C VAL A 126 -25.91 -2.52 19.39
N ILE A 127 -27.13 -2.89 19.80
CA ILE A 127 -27.77 -4.11 19.38
C ILE A 127 -28.47 -3.86 18.03
N TRP A 128 -28.11 -4.59 17.01
CA TRP A 128 -28.70 -4.47 15.68
C TRP A 128 -29.90 -5.40 15.51
N LYS A 129 -30.56 -5.34 14.34
CA LYS A 129 -31.74 -6.15 14.00
C LYS A 129 -31.48 -7.67 14.05
N ASP A 130 -30.23 -8.09 13.96
CA ASP A 130 -29.79 -9.49 14.10
C ASP A 130 -29.59 -9.93 15.55
N TRP A 131 -30.00 -9.09 16.53
CA TRP A 131 -29.86 -9.29 17.98
C TRP A 131 -28.40 -9.47 18.44
N LYS A 132 -27.42 -9.11 17.58
CA LYS A 132 -26.00 -9.13 17.95
C LYS A 132 -25.52 -7.76 18.35
N MET A 133 -24.57 -7.75 19.26
CA MET A 133 -23.89 -6.54 19.69
C MET A 133 -22.81 -6.14 18.68
N HIS A 134 -22.90 -4.93 18.13
CA HIS A 134 -21.93 -4.37 17.20
C HIS A 134 -21.35 -3.07 17.73
N TYR A 135 -20.11 -2.76 17.37
CA TYR A 135 -19.55 -1.46 17.67
C TYR A 135 -20.24 -0.38 16.81
N LEU A 136 -20.76 0.66 17.45
CA LEU A 136 -21.45 1.77 16.77
C LEU A 136 -20.50 2.46 15.78
N HIS A 137 -19.26 2.69 16.19
CA HIS A 137 -18.24 3.36 15.40
C HIS A 137 -17.23 2.39 14.75
N ASN A 138 -17.71 1.25 14.25
CA ASN A 138 -16.87 0.18 13.71
C ASN A 138 -15.89 0.65 12.61
N ARG A 139 -16.29 1.58 11.74
CA ARG A 139 -15.43 2.11 10.67
C ARG A 139 -14.25 2.92 11.23
N THR A 140 -14.50 3.80 12.19
CA THR A 140 -13.44 4.56 12.87
C THR A 140 -12.50 3.64 13.62
N ARG A 141 -13.07 2.66 14.31
CA ARG A 141 -12.33 1.61 14.99
C ARG A 141 -11.41 0.82 14.03
N SER A 142 -11.94 0.41 12.87
CA SER A 142 -11.16 -0.29 11.85
C SER A 142 -10.04 0.58 11.26
N ALA A 143 -10.26 1.88 11.10
CA ALA A 143 -9.24 2.82 10.67
C ALA A 143 -8.09 2.89 11.68
N TYR A 144 -8.38 3.06 12.96
CA TYR A 144 -7.37 3.07 14.03
C TYR A 144 -6.57 1.77 14.06
N PHE A 145 -7.24 0.60 14.10
CA PHE A 145 -6.54 -0.68 14.14
C PHE A 145 -5.74 -0.97 12.86
N SER A 146 -6.17 -0.45 11.72
CA SER A 146 -5.37 -0.53 10.49
C SER A 146 -4.04 0.23 10.65
N LEU A 147 -4.05 1.44 11.22
CA LEU A 147 -2.82 2.19 11.51
C LEU A 147 -1.96 1.46 12.54
N LYS A 148 -2.54 1.11 13.68
CA LYS A 148 -1.83 0.45 14.79
C LYS A 148 -1.14 -0.84 14.36
N ASN A 149 -1.84 -1.70 13.64
CA ASN A 149 -1.30 -3.00 13.22
C ASN A 149 -0.23 -2.89 12.13
N ASN A 150 -0.26 -1.81 11.34
CA ASN A 150 0.67 -1.61 10.26
C ASN A 150 1.88 -0.73 10.63
N LEU A 151 1.92 -0.16 11.85
CA LEU A 151 3.01 0.73 12.31
C LEU A 151 4.41 0.17 12.03
N GLN A 152 4.61 -1.12 12.29
CA GLN A 152 5.90 -1.78 12.09
C GLN A 152 6.37 -1.78 10.62
N TYR A 153 5.45 -1.67 9.65
CA TYR A 153 5.76 -1.67 8.22
C TYR A 153 5.73 -0.27 7.60
N LEU A 154 5.19 0.72 8.31
CA LEU A 154 5.02 2.08 7.79
C LEU A 154 6.28 2.94 7.96
N PHE A 155 7.18 2.55 8.86
CA PHE A 155 8.36 3.31 9.24
C PHE A 155 9.70 2.57 9.06
N VAL A 156 9.69 1.46 8.31
CA VAL A 156 10.91 0.66 8.02
C VAL A 156 12.01 1.52 7.36
N ARG A 157 11.62 2.53 6.58
CA ARG A 157 12.54 3.53 6.04
C ARG A 157 13.37 4.21 7.13
N TYR A 158 12.74 4.63 8.22
CA TYR A 158 13.43 5.35 9.31
C TYR A 158 14.31 4.41 10.11
N ASP A 159 13.86 3.18 10.35
CA ASP A 159 14.65 2.16 11.07
C ASP A 159 15.94 1.78 10.29
N ASN A 160 16.01 2.06 8.99
CA ASN A 160 17.11 1.70 8.10
C ASN A 160 17.79 2.91 7.43
N ILE A 161 17.49 4.14 7.83
CA ILE A 161 17.96 5.38 7.16
C ILE A 161 19.49 5.45 7.00
N TRP A 162 20.22 4.91 7.95
CA TRP A 162 21.69 4.89 7.94
C TRP A 162 22.31 3.83 7.03
N LYS A 163 21.49 2.88 6.55
CA LYS A 163 21.94 1.75 5.75
C LYS A 163 21.48 1.83 4.30
N ILE A 164 20.22 2.26 4.08
CA ILE A 164 19.56 2.20 2.78
C ILE A 164 18.56 3.35 2.67
N ASP A 165 18.52 4.07 1.55
CA ASP A 165 17.43 4.98 1.25
C ASP A 165 16.22 4.18 0.70
N ILE A 166 15.22 3.96 1.56
CA ILE A 166 14.00 3.24 1.22
C ILE A 166 12.90 4.27 0.93
N PRO A 167 12.26 4.26 -0.24
CA PRO A 167 11.13 5.15 -0.51
C PRO A 167 9.94 4.78 0.38
N ASN A 168 9.19 5.78 0.83
CA ASN A 168 7.98 5.57 1.63
C ASN A 168 6.71 5.38 0.79
N THR A 169 6.80 5.49 -0.52
CA THR A 169 5.65 5.37 -1.44
C THR A 169 6.01 4.68 -2.75
N THR A 170 4.99 4.10 -3.39
CA THR A 170 5.03 3.52 -4.74
C THR A 170 4.43 4.46 -5.80
N ASN A 171 4.24 5.74 -5.48
CA ASN A 171 3.51 6.72 -6.31
C ASN A 171 3.97 6.76 -7.77
N TRP A 172 5.29 6.58 -8.02
CA TRP A 172 5.78 6.59 -9.39
C TRP A 172 5.25 5.40 -10.21
N LEU A 173 5.21 4.19 -9.63
CA LEU A 173 4.61 3.01 -10.28
C LEU A 173 3.12 3.24 -10.56
N GLU A 174 2.40 3.79 -9.60
CA GLU A 174 0.98 4.12 -9.77
C GLU A 174 0.76 5.13 -10.89
N TRP A 175 1.59 6.17 -10.95
CA TRP A 175 1.54 7.16 -12.03
C TRP A 175 1.79 6.51 -13.39
N VAL A 176 2.82 5.66 -13.51
CA VAL A 176 3.13 4.94 -14.76
C VAL A 176 1.97 4.04 -15.17
N PHE A 177 1.45 3.21 -14.25
CA PHE A 177 0.31 2.34 -14.55
C PHE A 177 -0.97 3.12 -14.83
N GLY A 178 -1.21 4.25 -14.17
CA GLY A 178 -2.32 5.17 -14.46
C GLY A 178 -2.24 5.69 -15.89
N HIS A 179 -1.07 6.13 -16.31
CA HIS A 179 -0.81 6.61 -17.67
C HIS A 179 -0.95 5.51 -18.74
N ILE A 180 -0.44 4.31 -18.46
CA ILE A 180 -0.61 3.14 -19.33
C ILE A 180 -2.09 2.78 -19.46
N LYS A 181 -2.83 2.72 -18.34
CA LYS A 181 -4.28 2.44 -18.35
C LYS A 181 -5.04 3.47 -19.18
N ALA A 182 -4.74 4.75 -19.03
CA ALA A 182 -5.35 5.81 -19.84
C ALA A 182 -5.11 5.59 -21.33
N LYS A 183 -3.86 5.32 -21.75
CA LYS A 183 -3.54 5.04 -23.16
C LYS A 183 -4.20 3.77 -23.69
N VAL A 184 -4.16 2.68 -22.92
CA VAL A 184 -4.81 1.42 -23.33
C VAL A 184 -6.33 1.57 -23.44
N SER A 185 -6.94 2.42 -22.61
CA SER A 185 -8.39 2.67 -22.67
C SER A 185 -8.85 3.33 -23.96
N LEU A 186 -7.97 4.10 -24.61
CA LEU A 186 -8.24 4.68 -25.95
C LEU A 186 -8.29 3.60 -27.04
N HIS A 187 -7.70 2.45 -26.80
CA HIS A 187 -7.60 1.33 -27.74
C HIS A 187 -8.34 0.09 -27.23
N ARG A 188 -9.60 0.26 -26.80
CA ARG A 188 -10.40 -0.81 -26.17
C ARG A 188 -10.57 -2.05 -27.03
N TRP A 189 -10.62 -1.88 -28.37
CA TRP A 189 -10.84 -2.95 -29.37
C TRP A 189 -9.58 -3.79 -29.70
N LEU A 190 -8.42 -3.42 -29.19
CA LEU A 190 -7.22 -4.21 -29.42
C LEU A 190 -7.35 -5.60 -28.81
N LYS A 191 -6.96 -6.62 -29.57
CA LYS A 191 -6.81 -7.99 -29.06
C LYS A 191 -5.79 -8.05 -27.92
N LYS A 192 -5.92 -9.01 -27.02
CA LYS A 192 -5.07 -9.19 -25.82
C LYS A 192 -3.57 -9.05 -26.13
N GLU A 193 -3.09 -9.75 -27.15
CA GLU A 193 -1.67 -9.73 -27.54
C GLU A 193 -1.18 -8.34 -27.93
N ARG A 194 -1.99 -7.59 -28.68
CA ARG A 194 -1.65 -6.21 -29.10
C ARG A 194 -1.70 -5.24 -27.91
N LYS A 195 -2.64 -5.44 -26.97
CA LYS A 195 -2.67 -4.69 -25.71
C LYS A 195 -1.41 -4.93 -24.91
N ILE A 196 -0.98 -6.18 -24.78
CA ILE A 196 0.26 -6.54 -24.10
C ILE A 196 1.46 -5.85 -24.73
N LYS A 197 1.62 -5.96 -26.06
CA LYS A 197 2.71 -5.28 -26.78
C LYS A 197 2.71 -3.76 -26.55
N LEU A 198 1.55 -3.11 -26.60
CA LEU A 198 1.40 -1.69 -26.31
C LEU A 198 1.83 -1.35 -24.88
N ILE A 199 1.41 -2.15 -23.89
CA ILE A 199 1.76 -1.93 -22.48
C ILE A 199 3.28 -2.07 -22.30
N LEU A 200 3.88 -3.09 -22.88
CA LEU A 200 5.32 -3.32 -22.78
C LEU A 200 6.13 -2.19 -23.45
N SER A 201 5.72 -1.73 -24.62
CA SER A 201 6.35 -0.58 -25.26
C SER A 201 6.27 0.69 -24.42
N LEU A 202 5.17 0.88 -23.65
CA LEU A 202 4.99 2.01 -22.74
C LEU A 202 5.77 1.85 -21.44
N LEU A 203 5.97 0.62 -20.96
CA LEU A 203 6.78 0.34 -19.76
C LEU A 203 8.28 0.56 -20.05
N TYR A 204 8.76 0.08 -21.17
CA TYR A 204 10.18 0.17 -21.55
C TYR A 204 10.55 1.46 -22.32
N GLY A 205 9.63 2.04 -23.07
CA GLY A 205 9.86 3.27 -23.81
C GLY A 205 9.96 4.55 -22.97
N LYS A 206 9.82 4.43 -21.64
CA LYS A 206 10.06 5.51 -20.66
C LYS A 206 11.33 5.30 -19.83
N ASN A 207 12.19 4.39 -20.25
CA ASN A 207 13.48 4.12 -19.63
C ASN A 207 14.59 4.99 -20.23
#